data_59ff7d4bfacc0f7dd79059cc77ff8f33
#
_entry.id   59ff7d4bfacc0f7dd79059cc77ff8f33
#
_cell.length_a   1.000
_cell.length_b   1.000
_cell.length_c   1.000
_cell.angle_alpha   90.00
_cell.angle_beta   90.00
_cell.angle_gamma   90.00
#
_symmetry.space_group_name_H-M   'P 1'
#
loop_
_entity.id
_entity.type
_entity.pdbx_description
1 polymer ?
#
loop_
_entity_poly.entity_id
_entity_poly.type
_entity_poly.pdbx_seq_one_letter_code
_entity_poly.pdbx_strand_id
1 'polypeptide(L)'
;MFRFVELATEQQIQSKLIKQLESEGYYVIKLSVTNKTGIPDLLAIPRGSNVEFIEVKRPGQKPRPLQVYRIKELKKHDIKATVYDGTQYYDVSEE
;
A
#
# COMPACT_ATOMS: atom_id res chain seq x y z
N MET A 1 -11.23 19.38 -16.10
CA MET A 1 -10.10 19.57 -15.20
C MET A 1 -9.46 18.22 -14.89
N PHE A 2 -8.17 18.14 -15.01
CA PHE A 2 -7.49 16.90 -14.62
C PHE A 2 -7.23 16.89 -13.13
N ARG A 3 -7.06 15.71 -12.57
CA ARG A 3 -6.79 15.55 -11.17
C ARG A 3 -5.30 15.34 -10.95
N PHE A 4 -4.79 15.94 -9.88
CA PHE A 4 -3.37 15.81 -9.56
C PHE A 4 -2.93 14.35 -9.47
N VAL A 5 -3.74 13.50 -8.83
CA VAL A 5 -3.36 12.11 -8.61
C VAL A 5 -3.14 11.35 -9.91
N GLU A 6 -3.81 11.73 -10.98
CA GLU A 6 -3.65 11.07 -12.27
C GLU A 6 -2.28 11.33 -12.89
N LEU A 7 -1.65 12.45 -12.52
CA LEU A 7 -0.33 12.82 -13.03
C LEU A 7 0.76 12.53 -12.01
N ALA A 8 0.41 12.15 -10.80
CA ALA A 8 1.39 11.92 -9.74
C ALA A 8 2.12 10.61 -9.96
N THR A 9 3.40 10.58 -9.57
CA THR A 9 4.17 9.36 -9.54
C THR A 9 3.75 8.51 -8.33
N GLU A 10 4.10 7.22 -8.36
CA GLU A 10 3.86 6.37 -7.21
C GLU A 10 4.53 6.93 -5.96
N GLN A 11 5.74 7.47 -6.12
CA GLN A 11 6.49 8.01 -5.00
C GLN A 11 5.79 9.21 -4.39
N GLN A 12 5.19 10.07 -5.23
CA GLN A 12 4.44 11.21 -4.74
C GLN A 12 3.17 10.75 -4.01
N ILE A 13 2.51 9.74 -4.53
CA ILE A 13 1.33 9.17 -3.89
C ILE A 13 1.71 8.57 -2.54
N GLN A 14 2.83 7.83 -2.48
CA GLN A 14 3.33 7.29 -1.23
C GLN A 14 3.59 8.37 -0.19
N SER A 15 4.31 9.42 -0.60
CA SER A 15 4.68 10.49 0.33
C SER A 15 3.44 11.17 0.91
N LYS A 16 2.46 11.42 0.07
CA LYS A 16 1.22 12.04 0.52
C LYS A 16 0.45 11.12 1.45
N LEU A 17 0.39 9.84 1.12
CA LEU A 17 -0.29 8.86 1.96
C LEU A 17 0.37 8.73 3.32
N ILE A 18 1.71 8.68 3.36
CA ILE A 18 2.44 8.59 4.63
C ILE A 18 2.06 9.76 5.53
N LYS A 19 2.08 10.97 4.99
CA LYS A 19 1.74 12.15 5.77
C LYS A 19 0.31 12.09 6.30
N GLN A 20 -0.61 11.65 5.46
CA GLN A 20 -2.00 11.53 5.86
C GLN A 20 -2.17 10.52 6.99
N LEU A 21 -1.59 9.33 6.83
CA LEU A 21 -1.70 8.29 7.84
C LEU A 21 -1.05 8.71 9.15
N GLU A 22 0.11 9.35 9.08
CA GLU A 22 0.77 9.83 10.30
C GLU A 22 -0.06 10.89 11.00
N SER A 23 -0.74 11.75 10.24
CA SER A 23 -1.63 12.74 10.84
C SER A 23 -2.83 12.09 11.52
N GLU A 24 -3.17 10.86 11.13
CA GLU A 24 -4.26 10.10 11.74
C GLU A 24 -3.79 9.20 12.88
N GLY A 25 -2.51 9.29 13.25
CA GLY A 25 -1.98 8.55 14.38
C GLY A 25 -1.31 7.23 14.04
N TYR A 26 -1.16 6.92 12.77
CA TYR A 26 -0.44 5.70 12.36
C TYR A 26 1.06 5.89 12.50
N TYR A 27 1.74 4.81 12.83
CA TYR A 27 3.19 4.73 12.72
C TYR A 27 3.48 4.07 11.37
N VAL A 28 4.13 4.79 10.45
CA VAL A 28 4.28 4.30 9.08
C VAL A 28 5.74 4.06 8.75
N ILE A 29 6.02 2.88 8.20
CA ILE A 29 7.37 2.50 7.77
C ILE A 29 7.36 2.28 6.27
N LYS A 30 8.25 2.93 5.55
CA LYS A 30 8.45 2.67 4.13
C LYS A 30 9.42 1.51 3.98
N LEU A 31 8.97 0.44 3.32
CA LEU A 31 9.76 -0.78 3.17
C LEU A 31 10.56 -0.69 1.88
N SER A 32 11.81 -0.25 1.98
CA SER A 32 12.66 -0.05 0.80
C SER A 32 13.48 -1.27 0.45
N VAL A 33 14.06 -1.91 1.46
CA VAL A 33 14.90 -3.11 1.25
C VAL A 33 14.43 -4.19 2.19
N THR A 34 14.01 -5.31 1.63
CA THR A 34 13.55 -6.45 2.41
C THR A 34 14.08 -7.72 1.77
N ASN A 35 13.99 -8.83 2.51
CA ASN A 35 14.38 -10.13 1.98
C ASN A 35 13.29 -10.75 1.11
N LYS A 36 12.19 -10.06 0.86
CA LYS A 36 11.10 -10.58 0.05
C LYS A 36 10.76 -9.59 -1.06
N THR A 37 11.24 -9.88 -2.25
CA THR A 37 10.93 -9.07 -3.43
C THR A 37 9.42 -9.04 -3.65
N GLY A 38 8.89 -7.88 -3.95
CA GLY A 38 7.46 -7.71 -4.21
C GLY A 38 6.62 -7.48 -2.97
N ILE A 39 7.24 -7.38 -1.79
CA ILE A 39 6.51 -7.01 -0.57
C ILE A 39 5.89 -5.62 -0.76
N PRO A 40 4.72 -5.34 -0.18
CA PRO A 40 4.10 -4.00 -0.31
C PRO A 40 5.00 -2.86 0.16
N ASP A 41 4.72 -1.67 -0.34
CA ASP A 41 5.57 -0.50 -0.11
C ASP A 41 5.60 0.01 1.31
N LEU A 42 4.48 -0.08 2.01
CA LEU A 42 4.33 0.55 3.32
C LEU A 42 3.81 -0.44 4.36
N LEU A 43 4.27 -0.24 5.59
CA LEU A 43 3.73 -0.90 6.77
C LEU A 43 3.11 0.19 7.64
N ALA A 44 1.80 0.14 7.83
CA ALA A 44 1.06 1.12 8.60
C ALA A 44 0.58 0.49 9.90
N ILE A 45 0.94 1.09 11.02
CA ILE A 45 0.67 0.54 12.35
C ILE A 45 -0.23 1.50 13.11
N PRO A 46 -1.53 1.19 13.24
CA PRO A 46 -2.44 2.02 14.04
C PRO A 46 -2.23 1.76 15.52
N ARG A 47 -2.70 2.67 16.34
CA ARG A 47 -2.62 2.48 17.80
C ARG A 47 -3.57 1.37 18.22
N GLY A 48 -3.03 0.40 18.95
CA GLY A 48 -3.85 -0.64 19.60
C GLY A 48 -4.61 -1.52 18.62
N SER A 49 -4.14 -1.67 17.40
CA SER A 49 -4.84 -2.44 16.39
C SER A 49 -3.84 -3.19 15.52
N ASN A 50 -4.35 -3.96 14.57
CA ASN A 50 -3.52 -4.78 13.70
C ASN A 50 -2.77 -3.93 12.69
N VAL A 51 -1.58 -4.40 12.32
CA VAL A 51 -0.80 -3.72 11.29
C VAL A 51 -1.43 -3.93 9.92
N GLU A 52 -1.08 -3.05 9.00
CA GLU A 52 -1.58 -3.14 7.63
C GLU A 52 -0.43 -2.87 6.67
N PHE A 53 -0.30 -3.73 5.66
CA PHE A 53 0.64 -3.47 4.56
C PHE A 53 -0.13 -2.79 3.43
N ILE A 54 0.49 -1.82 2.78
CA ILE A 54 -0.14 -1.07 1.70
C ILE A 54 0.77 -1.04 0.49
N GLU A 55 0.29 -1.57 -0.62
CA GLU A 55 0.95 -1.47 -1.92
C GLU A 55 0.42 -0.22 -2.61
N VAL A 56 1.31 0.68 -3.06
CA VAL A 56 0.90 1.92 -3.69
C VAL A 56 1.05 1.81 -5.20
N LYS A 57 0.00 2.18 -5.92
CA LYS A 57 -0.02 2.19 -7.38
C LYS A 57 -0.61 3.51 -7.86
N ARG A 58 -0.30 3.85 -9.11
CA ARG A 58 -0.97 4.97 -9.77
C ARG A 58 -2.36 4.51 -10.21
N PRO A 59 -3.30 5.45 -10.36
CA PRO A 59 -4.62 5.08 -10.89
C PRO A 59 -4.47 4.37 -12.23
N GLY A 60 -5.20 3.27 -12.39
CA GLY A 60 -5.20 2.48 -13.61
C GLY A 60 -4.10 1.44 -13.70
N GLN A 61 -3.13 1.48 -12.82
CA GLN A 61 -2.07 0.48 -12.80
C GLN A 61 -2.38 -0.61 -11.79
N LYS A 62 -2.00 -1.83 -12.12
CA LYS A 62 -2.29 -2.98 -11.28
C LYS A 62 -1.02 -3.50 -10.64
N PRO A 63 -1.12 -4.11 -9.47
CA PRO A 63 0.02 -4.80 -8.88
C PRO A 63 0.54 -5.87 -9.81
N ARG A 64 1.86 -6.06 -9.82
CA ARG A 64 2.46 -7.13 -10.59
C ARG A 64 2.15 -8.48 -9.95
N PRO A 65 2.26 -9.58 -10.72
CA PRO A 65 1.94 -10.91 -10.17
C PRO A 65 2.67 -11.23 -8.86
N LEU A 66 3.95 -10.88 -8.74
CA LEU A 66 4.69 -11.16 -7.51
C LEU A 66 4.15 -10.32 -6.35
N GLN A 67 3.74 -9.09 -6.61
CA GLN A 67 3.15 -8.24 -5.57
C GLN A 67 1.82 -8.81 -5.09
N VAL A 68 1.00 -9.29 -6.03
CA VAL A 68 -0.27 -9.96 -5.68
C VAL A 68 0.01 -11.20 -4.84
N TYR A 69 1.03 -11.97 -5.22
CA TYR A 69 1.42 -13.17 -4.48
C TYR A 69 1.80 -12.82 -3.02
N ARG A 70 2.58 -11.76 -2.83
CA ARG A 70 2.99 -11.35 -1.49
C ARG A 70 1.80 -10.89 -0.65
N ILE A 71 0.88 -10.16 -1.26
CA ILE A 71 -0.33 -9.73 -0.55
C ILE A 71 -1.13 -10.95 -0.10
N LYS A 72 -1.27 -11.95 -0.97
CA LYS A 72 -2.00 -13.17 -0.61
C LYS A 72 -1.29 -13.96 0.47
N GLU A 73 0.05 -13.98 0.47
CA GLU A 73 0.81 -14.60 1.56
C GLU A 73 0.52 -13.93 2.90
N LEU A 74 0.55 -12.60 2.91
CA LEU A 74 0.28 -11.85 4.13
C LEU A 74 -1.12 -12.15 4.65
N LYS A 75 -2.10 -12.22 3.75
CA LYS A 75 -3.48 -12.55 4.15
C LYS A 75 -3.58 -13.94 4.74
N LYS A 76 -2.78 -14.90 4.26
CA LYS A 76 -2.75 -16.23 4.86
C LYS A 76 -2.21 -16.22 6.27
N HIS A 77 -1.46 -15.20 6.63
CA HIS A 77 -0.96 -15.02 8.00
C HIS A 77 -1.88 -14.09 8.81
N ASP A 78 -3.11 -13.89 8.31
CA ASP A 78 -4.11 -13.04 8.97
C ASP A 78 -3.65 -11.60 9.12
N ILE A 79 -2.83 -11.13 8.17
CA ILE A 79 -2.34 -9.75 8.15
C ILE A 79 -3.07 -9.00 7.05
N LYS A 80 -3.56 -7.81 7.38
CA LYS A 80 -4.24 -6.96 6.42
C LYS A 80 -3.25 -6.43 5.39
N ALA A 81 -3.59 -6.55 4.12
CA ALA A 81 -2.75 -6.05 3.02
C ALA A 81 -3.65 -5.60 1.89
N THR A 82 -3.47 -4.36 1.46
CA THR A 82 -4.34 -3.73 0.47
C THR A 82 -3.52 -2.97 -0.55
N VAL A 83 -4.20 -2.50 -1.59
CA VAL A 83 -3.61 -1.62 -2.60
C VAL A 83 -4.26 -0.25 -2.48
N TYR A 84 -3.46 0.80 -2.60
CA TYR A 84 -3.94 2.18 -2.61
C TYR A 84 -3.50 2.83 -3.93
N ASP A 85 -4.42 3.44 -4.67
CA ASP A 85 -4.11 4.00 -5.98
C ASP A 85 -4.14 5.53 -6.02
N GLY A 86 -4.18 6.15 -4.85
CA GLY A 86 -4.25 7.61 -4.76
C GLY A 86 -5.66 8.12 -4.58
N THR A 87 -6.67 7.30 -4.84
CA THR A 87 -8.06 7.67 -4.66
C THR A 87 -8.83 6.70 -3.77
N GLN A 88 -8.46 5.43 -3.80
CA GLN A 88 -9.19 4.41 -3.05
C GLN A 88 -8.28 3.25 -2.68
N TYR A 89 -8.69 2.51 -1.66
CA TYR A 89 -8.08 1.23 -1.30
C TYR A 89 -8.90 0.11 -1.94
N TYR A 90 -8.21 -0.97 -2.30
CA TYR A 90 -8.95 -2.14 -2.80
C TYR A 90 -8.14 -3.40 -2.51
N ASP A 91 -8.85 -4.54 -2.48
CA ASP A 91 -8.22 -5.84 -2.31
C ASP A 91 -7.85 -6.43 -3.65
N VAL A 92 -6.79 -7.24 -3.66
CA VAL A 92 -6.44 -7.98 -4.86
C VAL A 92 -7.45 -9.11 -5.07
N SER A 93 -7.64 -9.48 -6.34
CA SER A 93 -8.55 -10.55 -6.71
C SER A 93 -8.04 -11.88 -6.16
N GLU A 94 -8.98 -12.79 -5.91
CA GLU A 94 -8.65 -14.14 -5.45
C GLU A 94 -8.34 -15.09 -6.59
N GLU A 95 -8.39 -14.64 -7.80
CA GLU A 95 -8.11 -15.49 -8.96
C GLU A 95 -6.76 -16.13 -8.96
#